data_6c414c1122c0c7c75eb9427d8f8c17b8
#
_entry.id   6c414c1122c0c7c75eb9427d8f8c17b8
#
_cell.length_a   1.000
_cell.length_b   1.000
_cell.length_c   1.000
_cell.angle_alpha   90.00
_cell.angle_beta   90.00
_cell.angle_gamma   90.00
#
_symmetry.space_group_name_H-M   'P 1'
#
loop_
_entity.id
_entity.type
_entity.pdbx_description
1 polymer ?
#
loop_
_entity_poly.entity_id
_entity_poly.type
_entity_poly.pdbx_seq_one_letter_code
_entity_poly.pdbx_strand_id
1 'polypeptide(L)'
;MKHISIALCLCGMILMNTSCDNYDDTYPQEYEKILSLQTTGEQAVDLYKTGEATNYSITVIKSGSNPTLTASAHIGAMDAANFEQYISERGLNYVAMPADCYSFNMEDLDYSSAETYKIINLQLNTSEIDRFEQTLEEGQTCVLPIMLTSTSDSILADKNTLILKPEVIIPSLSVTESSSGTVTKYLPQSGGTISLSLRLQVENQWSFTCKVAIDEATTTLQGATLASDIISFEPGNTSSVQVNIPKFTQTSGNVGI
;
A
#
# COMPACT_ATOMS: atom_id res chain seq x y z
N MET A 1 59.58 38.58 -30.92
CA MET A 1 58.46 37.58 -30.92
C MET A 1 58.35 36.76 -29.62
N LYS A 2 59.38 36.64 -28.75
CA LYS A 2 59.31 35.87 -27.51
C LYS A 2 58.50 36.53 -26.35
N HIS A 3 58.34 37.86 -26.38
CA HIS A 3 57.63 38.59 -25.30
C HIS A 3 56.10 38.63 -25.46
N ILE A 4 55.60 38.44 -26.69
CA ILE A 4 54.15 38.42 -26.98
C ILE A 4 53.54 37.10 -26.52
N SER A 5 54.28 36.00 -26.61
CA SER A 5 53.79 34.67 -26.17
C SER A 5 53.63 34.57 -24.65
N ILE A 6 54.46 35.25 -23.88
CA ILE A 6 54.39 35.28 -22.39
C ILE A 6 53.19 36.12 -21.91
N ALA A 7 52.92 37.25 -22.57
CA ALA A 7 51.77 38.10 -22.27
C ALA A 7 50.44 37.39 -22.57
N LEU A 8 50.35 36.57 -23.62
CA LEU A 8 49.15 35.80 -24.00
C LEU A 8 48.89 34.67 -22.97
N CYS A 9 49.95 34.00 -22.48
CA CYS A 9 49.80 32.99 -21.42
C CYS A 9 49.38 33.57 -20.09
N LEU A 10 49.85 34.77 -19.76
CA LEU A 10 49.45 35.43 -18.48
C LEU A 10 47.99 35.92 -18.53
N CYS A 11 47.50 36.42 -19.68
CA CYS A 11 46.10 36.79 -19.83
C CYS A 11 45.17 35.53 -19.81
N GLY A 12 45.64 34.40 -20.33
CA GLY A 12 44.87 33.12 -20.30
C GLY A 12 44.71 32.56 -18.88
N MET A 13 45.68 32.77 -17.98
CA MET A 13 45.57 32.32 -16.57
C MET A 13 44.71 33.24 -15.70
N ILE A 14 44.48 34.48 -16.07
CA ILE A 14 43.61 35.39 -15.33
C ILE A 14 42.13 35.13 -15.65
N LEU A 15 41.82 34.62 -16.84
CA LEU A 15 40.45 34.31 -17.23
C LEU A 15 39.90 32.97 -16.66
N MET A 16 40.76 32.16 -16.03
CA MET A 16 40.31 30.90 -15.40
C MET A 16 39.96 31.03 -13.93
N ASN A 17 40.09 32.19 -13.31
CA ASN A 17 39.77 32.42 -11.90
C ASN A 17 38.42 33.09 -11.63
N THR A 18 37.57 33.27 -12.66
CA THR A 18 36.23 33.82 -12.49
C THR A 18 35.13 32.75 -12.57
N SER A 19 35.50 31.49 -12.44
CA SER A 19 34.52 30.38 -12.43
C SER A 19 34.28 29.83 -11.03
N CYS A 20 34.10 30.73 -10.07
CA CYS A 20 33.39 30.40 -8.83
C CYS A 20 32.28 31.44 -8.70
N ASP A 21 31.33 31.40 -9.61
CA ASP A 21 30.05 32.03 -9.37
C ASP A 21 29.41 31.38 -8.17
N ASN A 22 28.84 32.20 -7.31
CA ASN A 22 28.23 31.78 -6.05
C ASN A 22 27.40 30.53 -6.23
N TYR A 23 27.78 29.49 -5.53
CA TYR A 23 27.01 28.23 -5.41
C TYR A 23 25.55 28.55 -5.05
N ASP A 24 25.31 29.59 -4.24
CA ASP A 24 24.00 30.06 -3.82
C ASP A 24 23.16 30.66 -4.97
N ASP A 25 23.79 31.25 -6.01
CA ASP A 25 23.07 31.75 -7.20
C ASP A 25 22.71 30.61 -8.18
N THR A 26 23.49 29.54 -8.15
CA THR A 26 23.27 28.34 -9.03
C THR A 26 22.33 27.33 -8.40
N TYR A 27 22.26 27.27 -7.07
CA TYR A 27 21.43 26.37 -6.30
C TYR A 27 20.60 27.16 -5.29
N PRO A 28 19.40 27.63 -5.68
CA PRO A 28 18.50 28.34 -4.77
C PRO A 28 18.26 27.59 -3.47
N GLN A 29 18.15 28.28 -2.35
CA GLN A 29 17.87 27.66 -1.03
C GLN A 29 16.62 26.80 -1.01
N GLU A 30 15.68 27.04 -1.92
CA GLU A 30 14.48 26.22 -2.10
C GLU A 30 14.78 24.74 -2.43
N TYR A 31 15.99 24.44 -2.96
CA TYR A 31 16.43 23.07 -3.28
C TYR A 31 17.35 22.47 -2.21
N GLU A 32 17.68 23.21 -1.14
CA GLU A 32 18.50 22.65 -0.06
C GLU A 32 17.79 21.50 0.65
N LYS A 33 16.48 21.63 0.83
CA LYS A 33 15.62 20.59 1.38
C LYS A 33 14.29 20.58 0.63
N ILE A 34 13.90 19.41 0.15
CA ILE A 34 12.69 19.20 -0.62
C ILE A 34 11.96 17.98 -0.06
N LEU A 35 10.68 18.14 0.18
CA LEU A 35 9.81 17.05 0.61
C LEU A 35 9.01 16.50 -0.57
N SER A 36 8.79 15.21 -0.60
CA SER A 36 8.01 14.56 -1.64
C SER A 36 7.38 13.25 -1.15
N LEU A 37 6.26 12.87 -1.74
CA LEU A 37 5.73 11.53 -1.62
C LEU A 37 6.60 10.55 -2.42
N GLN A 38 6.85 9.37 -1.88
CA GLN A 38 7.53 8.29 -2.59
C GLN A 38 6.64 7.72 -3.70
N THR A 39 5.36 7.52 -3.40
CA THR A 39 4.34 7.06 -4.34
C THR A 39 3.36 8.19 -4.61
N THR A 40 3.07 8.47 -5.87
CA THR A 40 2.23 9.59 -6.32
C THR A 40 1.27 9.17 -7.42
N GLY A 41 0.36 10.07 -7.75
CA GLY A 41 -0.65 9.83 -8.78
C GLY A 41 -1.73 8.85 -8.34
N GLU A 42 -2.39 8.21 -9.28
CA GLU A 42 -3.48 7.27 -8.99
C GLU A 42 -2.91 5.89 -8.67
N GLN A 43 -3.36 5.31 -7.56
CA GLN A 43 -3.00 3.98 -7.09
C GLN A 43 -4.27 3.18 -6.80
N ALA A 44 -4.48 2.08 -7.51
CA ALA A 44 -5.49 1.10 -7.17
C ALA A 44 -5.04 0.28 -5.96
N VAL A 45 -5.96 0.01 -5.04
CA VAL A 45 -5.67 -0.73 -3.80
C VAL A 45 -6.79 -1.74 -3.56
N ASP A 46 -6.47 -3.01 -3.73
CA ASP A 46 -7.39 -4.10 -3.42
C ASP A 46 -7.49 -4.28 -1.91
N LEU A 47 -8.69 -4.18 -1.35
CA LEU A 47 -8.96 -4.27 0.08
C LEU A 47 -9.88 -5.46 0.36
N TYR A 48 -9.41 -6.46 1.11
CA TYR A 48 -10.30 -7.52 1.55
C TYR A 48 -11.24 -7.05 2.66
N LYS A 49 -12.53 -7.29 2.50
CA LYS A 49 -13.57 -7.04 3.49
C LYS A 49 -13.47 -8.08 4.62
N THR A 50 -12.61 -7.81 5.59
CA THR A 50 -12.37 -8.69 6.74
C THR A 50 -13.14 -8.30 7.99
N GLY A 51 -13.78 -7.12 8.01
CA GLY A 51 -14.41 -6.52 9.19
C GLY A 51 -13.44 -5.71 10.05
N GLU A 52 -12.16 -5.68 9.71
CA GLU A 52 -11.12 -4.91 10.38
C GLU A 52 -10.56 -3.84 9.43
N ALA A 53 -9.96 -2.79 10.00
CA ALA A 53 -9.30 -1.77 9.21
C ALA A 53 -7.98 -2.32 8.61
N THR A 54 -7.71 -1.93 7.37
CA THR A 54 -6.48 -2.29 6.66
C THR A 54 -5.51 -1.12 6.70
N ASN A 55 -4.23 -1.39 6.98
CA ASN A 55 -3.19 -0.36 6.99
C ASN A 55 -2.57 -0.21 5.60
N TYR A 56 -2.50 1.02 5.10
CA TYR A 56 -1.75 1.40 3.92
C TYR A 56 -0.61 2.33 4.33
N SER A 57 0.62 2.04 3.89
CA SER A 57 1.80 2.83 4.26
C SER A 57 2.12 3.87 3.20
N ILE A 58 2.23 5.13 3.63
CA ILE A 58 2.65 6.25 2.79
C ILE A 58 4.02 6.71 3.26
N THR A 59 4.98 6.80 2.34
CA THR A 59 6.32 7.30 2.67
C THR A 59 6.49 8.71 2.12
N VAL A 60 6.88 9.63 3.02
CA VAL A 60 7.31 10.98 2.67
C VAL A 60 8.81 11.09 2.82
N ILE A 61 9.48 11.56 1.77
CA ILE A 61 10.94 11.63 1.68
C ILE A 61 11.38 13.10 1.85
N LYS A 62 12.42 13.30 2.65
CA LYS A 62 13.19 14.53 2.72
C LYS A 62 14.48 14.36 1.92
N SER A 63 14.66 15.18 0.91
CA SER A 63 15.83 15.19 0.00
C SER A 63 16.32 16.61 -0.22
N GLY A 64 17.24 16.80 -1.15
CA GLY A 64 17.81 18.11 -1.51
C GLY A 64 19.32 18.13 -1.41
N SER A 65 19.94 19.26 -1.64
CA SER A 65 21.39 19.45 -1.58
C SER A 65 21.95 19.44 -0.14
N ASN A 66 21.11 19.75 0.86
CA ASN A 66 21.47 19.73 2.27
C ASN A 66 20.43 18.95 3.11
N PRO A 67 20.42 17.60 3.05
CA PRO A 67 19.43 16.78 3.73
C PRO A 67 19.58 16.81 5.27
N THR A 68 20.61 17.45 5.81
CA THR A 68 20.81 17.59 7.27
C THR A 68 19.99 18.72 7.90
N LEU A 69 19.29 19.51 7.11
CA LEU A 69 18.37 20.52 7.61
C LEU A 69 17.10 19.87 8.20
N THR A 70 16.55 20.51 9.22
CA THR A 70 15.21 20.15 9.72
C THR A 70 14.15 20.58 8.71
N ALA A 71 13.02 19.87 8.65
CA ALA A 71 11.92 20.22 7.78
C ALA A 71 10.58 19.87 8.44
N SER A 72 9.51 20.53 8.00
CA SER A 72 8.15 20.19 8.44
C SER A 72 7.17 20.18 7.27
N ALA A 73 6.19 19.29 7.36
CA ALA A 73 5.11 19.18 6.38
C ALA A 73 3.83 18.71 7.07
N HIS A 74 2.74 18.83 6.34
CA HIS A 74 1.46 18.25 6.69
C HIS A 74 1.02 17.31 5.56
N ILE A 75 0.52 16.12 5.92
CA ILE A 75 -0.10 15.16 5.00
C ILE A 75 -1.52 14.87 5.46
N GLY A 76 -2.47 14.92 4.54
CA GLY A 76 -3.86 14.66 4.88
C GLY A 76 -4.72 14.54 3.64
N ALA A 77 -6.02 14.39 3.84
CA ALA A 77 -6.97 14.44 2.74
C ALA A 77 -6.90 15.83 2.08
N MET A 78 -6.94 15.83 0.75
CA MET A 78 -6.99 17.06 -0.04
C MET A 78 -8.25 17.84 0.29
N ASP A 79 -8.14 19.14 0.46
CA ASP A 79 -9.32 19.97 0.67
C ASP A 79 -10.24 20.02 -0.56
N ALA A 80 -11.50 20.38 -0.35
CA ALA A 80 -12.52 20.33 -1.38
C ALA A 80 -12.18 21.18 -2.62
N ALA A 81 -11.55 22.35 -2.45
CA ALA A 81 -11.24 23.24 -3.56
C ALA A 81 -10.14 22.65 -4.46
N ASN A 82 -9.08 22.13 -3.85
CA ASN A 82 -8.01 21.46 -4.57
C ASN A 82 -8.52 20.16 -5.25
N PHE A 83 -9.40 19.42 -4.59
CA PHE A 83 -9.97 18.21 -5.18
C PHE A 83 -10.88 18.54 -6.38
N GLU A 84 -11.77 19.52 -6.26
CA GLU A 84 -12.63 19.98 -7.38
C GLU A 84 -11.78 20.45 -8.57
N GLN A 85 -10.70 21.19 -8.32
CA GLN A 85 -9.76 21.56 -9.38
C GLN A 85 -9.12 20.32 -10.02
N TYR A 86 -8.64 19.37 -9.23
CA TYR A 86 -7.99 18.14 -9.71
C TYR A 86 -8.90 17.35 -10.65
N ILE A 87 -10.17 17.12 -10.25
CA ILE A 87 -11.12 16.33 -11.05
C ILE A 87 -11.59 17.09 -12.30
N SER A 88 -11.84 18.42 -12.19
CA SER A 88 -12.30 19.23 -13.32
C SER A 88 -11.27 19.35 -14.43
N GLU A 89 -9.99 19.56 -14.07
CA GLU A 89 -8.90 19.66 -15.05
C GLU A 89 -8.67 18.36 -15.84
N ARG A 90 -9.08 17.23 -15.26
CA ARG A 90 -8.86 15.87 -15.84
C ARG A 90 -10.13 15.24 -16.37
N GLY A 91 -11.29 15.88 -16.18
CA GLY A 91 -12.59 15.33 -16.60
C GLY A 91 -12.94 14.03 -15.87
N LEU A 92 -12.59 13.90 -14.59
CA LEU A 92 -12.78 12.71 -13.78
C LEU A 92 -14.11 12.76 -13.03
N ASN A 93 -14.76 11.61 -12.88
CA ASN A 93 -15.99 11.47 -12.09
C ASN A 93 -15.67 10.79 -10.74
N TYR A 94 -14.82 11.44 -9.95
CA TYR A 94 -14.39 10.94 -8.65
C TYR A 94 -15.20 11.59 -7.53
N VAL A 95 -15.45 10.78 -6.50
CA VAL A 95 -16.08 11.23 -5.25
C VAL A 95 -15.12 10.92 -4.10
N ALA A 96 -14.76 11.95 -3.34
CA ALA A 96 -13.91 11.79 -2.18
C ALA A 96 -14.63 11.00 -1.08
N MET A 97 -13.97 9.99 -0.54
CA MET A 97 -14.53 9.22 0.58
C MET A 97 -14.63 10.08 1.84
N PRO A 98 -15.68 9.86 2.66
CA PRO A 98 -15.88 10.58 3.91
C PRO A 98 -14.88 10.17 4.99
N ALA A 99 -14.73 10.99 6.03
CA ALA A 99 -13.71 10.84 7.06
C ALA A 99 -13.87 9.58 7.94
N ASP A 100 -15.02 8.93 7.96
CA ASP A 100 -15.24 7.66 8.67
C ASP A 100 -14.63 6.45 7.95
N CYS A 101 -14.27 6.61 6.67
CA CYS A 101 -13.64 5.57 5.86
C CYS A 101 -12.15 5.40 6.14
N TYR A 102 -11.47 6.39 6.75
CA TYR A 102 -10.02 6.37 6.92
C TYR A 102 -9.54 7.13 8.16
N SER A 103 -8.31 6.86 8.58
CA SER A 103 -7.61 7.70 9.57
C SER A 103 -6.10 7.63 9.38
N PHE A 104 -5.43 8.76 9.58
CA PHE A 104 -3.97 8.84 9.59
C PHE A 104 -3.45 8.67 11.02
N ASN A 105 -2.35 7.93 11.21
CA ASN A 105 -1.70 7.83 12.51
C ASN A 105 -0.95 9.11 12.89
N MET A 106 -0.53 9.89 11.90
CA MET A 106 0.05 11.22 12.04
C MET A 106 -0.21 12.02 10.76
N GLU A 107 -0.44 13.31 10.90
CA GLU A 107 -0.61 14.24 9.79
C GLU A 107 0.50 15.29 9.76
N ASP A 108 0.99 15.73 10.92
CA ASP A 108 2.11 16.68 11.02
C ASP A 108 3.43 15.91 11.05
N LEU A 109 4.35 16.30 10.18
CA LEU A 109 5.62 15.64 9.92
C LEU A 109 6.77 16.59 10.25
N ASP A 110 7.41 16.42 11.40
CA ASP A 110 8.60 17.15 11.79
C ASP A 110 9.84 16.27 11.59
N TYR A 111 10.74 16.69 10.71
CA TYR A 111 11.98 15.99 10.42
C TYR A 111 13.14 16.59 11.19
N SER A 112 13.82 15.76 11.98
CA SER A 112 15.14 16.08 12.50
C SER A 112 16.21 16.07 11.40
N SER A 113 17.40 16.55 11.74
CA SER A 113 18.56 16.58 10.82
C SER A 113 18.96 15.19 10.30
N ALA A 114 18.76 14.14 11.11
CA ALA A 114 19.14 12.77 10.76
C ALA A 114 18.07 12.00 9.97
N GLU A 115 16.81 12.47 10.00
CA GLU A 115 15.71 11.78 9.34
C GLU A 115 15.64 12.17 7.86
N THR A 116 15.57 11.18 7.00
CA THR A 116 15.42 11.34 5.54
C THR A 116 14.07 10.90 5.02
N TYR A 117 13.28 10.18 5.79
CA TYR A 117 11.92 9.76 5.44
C TYR A 117 11.07 9.55 6.69
N LYS A 118 9.75 9.61 6.49
CA LYS A 118 8.75 9.19 7.49
C LYS A 118 7.74 8.26 6.82
N ILE A 119 7.29 7.28 7.59
CA ILE A 119 6.24 6.35 7.17
C ILE A 119 4.97 6.70 7.94
N ILE A 120 3.93 7.04 7.22
CA ILE A 120 2.60 7.32 7.72
C ILE A 120 1.75 6.07 7.50
N ASN A 121 1.09 5.59 8.55
CA ASN A 121 0.14 4.50 8.45
C ASN A 121 -1.27 5.07 8.32
N LEU A 122 -1.84 4.89 7.16
CA LEU A 122 -3.22 5.20 6.85
C LEU A 122 -4.06 3.94 7.09
N GLN A 123 -5.00 4.02 8.02
CA GLN A 123 -5.98 2.97 8.25
C GLN A 123 -7.18 3.19 7.32
N LEU A 124 -7.57 2.17 6.61
CA LEU A 124 -8.72 2.13 5.70
C LEU A 124 -9.79 1.20 6.29
N ASN A 125 -10.96 1.76 6.58
CA ASN A 125 -12.09 1.00 7.10
C ASN A 125 -12.88 0.38 5.95
N THR A 126 -12.59 -0.87 5.63
CA THR A 126 -13.14 -1.56 4.47
C THR A 126 -14.68 -1.65 4.51
N SER A 127 -15.27 -1.76 5.71
CA SER A 127 -16.73 -1.83 5.85
C SER A 127 -17.41 -0.49 5.56
N GLU A 128 -16.80 0.63 5.98
CA GLU A 128 -17.33 1.96 5.71
C GLU A 128 -17.13 2.36 4.24
N ILE A 129 -15.98 1.97 3.65
CA ILE A 129 -15.72 2.18 2.22
C ILE A 129 -16.75 1.41 1.38
N ASP A 130 -16.97 0.13 1.63
CA ASP A 130 -17.97 -0.68 0.92
C ASP A 130 -19.39 -0.09 1.05
N ARG A 131 -19.76 0.38 2.26
CA ARG A 131 -21.05 1.05 2.48
C ARG A 131 -21.15 2.34 1.68
N PHE A 132 -20.09 3.14 1.63
CA PHE A 132 -20.06 4.39 0.88
C PHE A 132 -20.14 4.14 -0.63
N GLU A 133 -19.39 3.18 -1.16
CA GLU A 133 -19.41 2.79 -2.57
C GLU A 133 -20.83 2.43 -3.05
N GLN A 134 -21.63 1.78 -2.20
CA GLN A 134 -23.02 1.44 -2.51
C GLN A 134 -23.95 2.67 -2.62
N THR A 135 -23.52 3.85 -2.19
CA THR A 135 -24.27 5.11 -2.32
C THR A 135 -23.94 5.90 -3.58
N LEU A 136 -22.89 5.50 -4.30
CA LEU A 136 -22.43 6.21 -5.49
C LEU A 136 -23.36 5.99 -6.67
N GLU A 137 -23.43 6.99 -7.55
CA GLU A 137 -24.15 6.90 -8.81
C GLU A 137 -23.32 6.10 -9.84
N GLU A 138 -24.00 5.59 -10.86
CA GLU A 138 -23.33 4.85 -11.94
C GLU A 138 -22.24 5.70 -12.62
N GLY A 139 -21.06 5.15 -12.72
CA GLY A 139 -19.89 5.81 -13.31
C GLY A 139 -19.09 6.71 -12.35
N GLN A 140 -19.52 6.87 -11.10
CA GLN A 140 -18.70 7.50 -10.06
C GLN A 140 -17.68 6.51 -9.49
N THR A 141 -16.53 7.03 -9.08
CA THR A 141 -15.46 6.22 -8.44
C THR A 141 -15.13 6.82 -7.09
N CYS A 142 -15.18 5.99 -6.04
CA CYS A 142 -14.70 6.33 -4.71
C CYS A 142 -13.18 6.51 -4.71
N VAL A 143 -12.68 7.61 -4.14
CA VAL A 143 -11.23 7.85 -4.00
C VAL A 143 -10.90 8.51 -2.68
N LEU A 144 -9.68 8.27 -2.17
CA LEU A 144 -9.08 9.10 -1.13
C LEU A 144 -7.99 9.99 -1.77
N PRO A 145 -8.29 11.27 -2.01
CA PRO A 145 -7.30 12.21 -2.48
C PRO A 145 -6.42 12.66 -1.30
N ILE A 146 -5.11 12.45 -1.39
CA ILE A 146 -4.13 12.78 -0.36
C ILE A 146 -3.18 13.84 -0.90
N MET A 147 -2.89 14.85 -0.10
CA MET A 147 -1.97 15.91 -0.45
C MET A 147 -0.90 16.11 0.64
N LEU A 148 0.33 16.30 0.20
CA LEU A 148 1.44 16.74 1.03
C LEU A 148 1.60 18.26 0.86
N THR A 149 1.60 19.00 1.97
CA THR A 149 1.73 20.47 2.01
C THR A 149 2.79 20.90 3.03
N SER A 150 3.36 22.08 2.86
CA SER A 150 4.19 22.74 3.86
C SER A 150 4.04 24.24 3.72
N THR A 151 4.16 24.97 4.85
CA THR A 151 4.20 26.42 4.90
C THR A 151 5.62 26.98 5.01
N SER A 152 6.60 26.13 5.29
CA SER A 152 7.98 26.49 5.58
C SER A 152 9.01 25.84 4.66
N ASP A 153 8.64 24.76 4.00
CA ASP A 153 9.57 23.92 3.24
C ASP A 153 9.09 23.68 1.81
N SER A 154 10.03 23.53 0.90
CA SER A 154 9.73 23.23 -0.51
C SER A 154 9.19 21.82 -0.66
N ILE A 155 8.12 21.68 -1.43
CA ILE A 155 7.54 20.40 -1.84
C ILE A 155 7.67 20.25 -3.35
N LEU A 156 8.08 19.06 -3.79
CA LEU A 156 8.18 18.76 -5.20
C LEU A 156 6.76 18.68 -5.81
N ALA A 157 6.43 19.63 -6.68
CA ALA A 157 5.07 19.87 -7.16
C ALA A 157 4.43 18.68 -7.88
N ASP A 158 5.24 17.88 -8.60
CA ASP A 158 4.81 16.67 -9.29
C ASP A 158 4.75 15.42 -8.37
N LYS A 159 5.18 15.57 -7.10
CA LYS A 159 5.22 14.51 -6.10
C LYS A 159 4.56 14.89 -4.77
N ASN A 160 3.50 15.64 -4.82
CA ASN A 160 2.76 16.08 -3.65
C ASN A 160 1.36 15.47 -3.52
N THR A 161 0.90 14.74 -4.53
CA THR A 161 -0.47 14.23 -4.61
C THR A 161 -0.49 12.72 -4.82
N LEU A 162 -1.33 12.04 -4.04
CA LEU A 162 -1.61 10.61 -4.15
C LEU A 162 -3.15 10.42 -4.14
N ILE A 163 -3.68 9.76 -5.14
CA ILE A 163 -5.09 9.41 -5.23
C ILE A 163 -5.22 7.90 -5.04
N LEU A 164 -5.70 7.47 -3.88
CA LEU A 164 -5.98 6.07 -3.64
C LEU A 164 -7.37 5.72 -4.18
N LYS A 165 -7.44 4.66 -4.95
CA LYS A 165 -8.67 4.09 -5.53
C LYS A 165 -8.88 2.72 -4.89
N PRO A 166 -9.59 2.63 -3.76
CA PRO A 166 -9.85 1.34 -3.13
C PRO A 166 -10.81 0.53 -3.99
N GLU A 167 -10.62 -0.77 -3.99
CA GLU A 167 -11.56 -1.78 -4.47
C GLU A 167 -11.83 -2.76 -3.34
N VAL A 168 -13.03 -2.75 -2.78
CA VAL A 168 -13.38 -3.61 -1.66
C VAL A 168 -13.82 -4.97 -2.19
N ILE A 169 -13.05 -6.00 -1.84
CA ILE A 169 -13.21 -7.37 -2.32
C ILE A 169 -13.70 -8.26 -1.19
N ILE A 170 -14.78 -9.01 -1.43
CA ILE A 170 -15.20 -10.07 -0.52
C ILE A 170 -14.23 -11.23 -0.71
N PRO A 171 -13.49 -11.65 0.32
CA PRO A 171 -12.53 -12.73 0.17
C PRO A 171 -13.23 -14.04 -0.17
N SER A 172 -12.75 -14.71 -1.20
CA SER A 172 -13.16 -16.08 -1.54
C SER A 172 -11.95 -16.99 -1.60
N LEU A 173 -12.13 -18.22 -1.13
CA LEU A 173 -11.08 -19.21 -1.07
C LEU A 173 -11.34 -20.32 -2.09
N SER A 174 -10.27 -20.78 -2.71
CA SER A 174 -10.28 -21.98 -3.54
C SER A 174 -9.19 -22.94 -3.07
N VAL A 175 -9.41 -24.24 -3.27
CA VAL A 175 -8.39 -25.26 -3.04
C VAL A 175 -7.52 -25.36 -4.27
N THR A 176 -6.18 -25.25 -4.11
CA THR A 176 -5.26 -25.18 -5.26
C THR A 176 -5.17 -26.48 -6.04
N GLU A 177 -5.44 -27.62 -5.38
CA GLU A 177 -5.39 -28.95 -5.99
C GLU A 177 -6.64 -29.29 -6.83
N SER A 178 -7.68 -28.43 -6.81
CA SER A 178 -8.94 -28.73 -7.49
C SER A 178 -9.69 -27.49 -7.90
N SER A 179 -10.11 -27.43 -9.17
CA SER A 179 -10.96 -26.35 -9.67
C SER A 179 -12.44 -26.48 -9.25
N SER A 180 -12.84 -27.68 -8.82
CA SER A 180 -14.21 -27.94 -8.33
C SER A 180 -14.38 -27.75 -6.83
N GLY A 181 -13.30 -27.44 -6.11
CA GLY A 181 -13.29 -27.36 -4.65
C GLY A 181 -13.27 -28.73 -3.96
N THR A 182 -13.25 -29.83 -4.71
CA THR A 182 -13.21 -31.18 -4.14
C THR A 182 -11.85 -31.82 -4.39
N VAL A 183 -11.20 -32.30 -3.33
CA VAL A 183 -9.92 -33.00 -3.38
C VAL A 183 -10.10 -34.43 -2.88
N THR A 184 -9.63 -35.38 -3.66
CA THR A 184 -9.64 -36.79 -3.26
C THR A 184 -8.26 -37.19 -2.74
N LYS A 185 -8.21 -37.70 -1.52
CA LYS A 185 -6.99 -38.22 -0.90
C LYS A 185 -7.20 -39.66 -0.44
N TYR A 186 -6.18 -40.50 -0.54
CA TYR A 186 -6.16 -41.86 -0.05
C TYR A 186 -5.43 -41.95 1.28
N LEU A 187 -6.09 -42.48 2.29
CA LEU A 187 -5.54 -42.65 3.64
C LEU A 187 -5.61 -44.13 4.06
N PRO A 188 -4.68 -44.59 4.90
CA PRO A 188 -4.79 -45.86 5.56
C PRO A 188 -5.97 -45.84 6.55
N GLN A 189 -6.56 -46.96 6.87
CA GLN A 189 -7.67 -47.05 7.83
C GLN A 189 -7.29 -46.58 9.25
N SER A 190 -6.00 -46.50 9.56
CA SER A 190 -5.52 -45.92 10.80
C SER A 190 -5.78 -44.40 10.91
N GLY A 191 -6.21 -43.79 9.82
CA GLY A 191 -6.32 -42.32 9.73
C GLY A 191 -5.02 -41.65 9.38
N GLY A 192 -5.00 -40.33 9.50
CA GLY A 192 -3.84 -39.50 9.21
C GLY A 192 -4.20 -38.00 9.11
N THR A 193 -3.24 -37.19 8.77
CA THR A 193 -3.45 -35.76 8.54
C THR A 193 -3.39 -35.45 7.04
N ILE A 194 -4.35 -34.70 6.55
CA ILE A 194 -4.41 -34.16 5.19
C ILE A 194 -4.09 -32.67 5.27
N SER A 195 -3.18 -32.20 4.44
CA SER A 195 -2.96 -30.76 4.21
C SER A 195 -3.59 -30.39 2.88
N LEU A 196 -4.37 -29.29 2.88
CA LEU A 196 -4.96 -28.67 1.69
C LEU A 196 -4.39 -27.29 1.54
N SER A 197 -3.93 -26.98 0.34
CA SER A 197 -3.45 -25.63 0.01
C SER A 197 -4.63 -24.78 -0.46
N LEU A 198 -4.75 -23.59 0.13
CA LEU A 198 -5.81 -22.64 -0.15
C LEU A 198 -5.25 -21.43 -0.89
N ARG A 199 -6.06 -20.85 -1.76
CA ARG A 199 -5.73 -19.63 -2.50
C ARG A 199 -6.88 -18.64 -2.44
N LEU A 200 -6.52 -17.35 -2.24
CA LEU A 200 -7.41 -16.22 -2.44
C LEU A 200 -7.52 -15.87 -3.93
N GLN A 201 -8.61 -15.17 -4.35
CA GLN A 201 -8.83 -14.76 -5.73
C GLN A 201 -7.79 -13.73 -6.22
N VAL A 202 -7.28 -12.86 -5.35
CA VAL A 202 -6.21 -11.90 -5.63
C VAL A 202 -5.14 -11.98 -4.55
N GLU A 203 -3.95 -11.44 -4.82
CA GLU A 203 -2.91 -11.32 -3.81
C GLU A 203 -3.30 -10.29 -2.76
N ASN A 204 -3.23 -10.67 -1.49
CA ASN A 204 -3.37 -9.75 -0.39
C ASN A 204 -2.05 -9.04 -0.09
N GLN A 205 -2.13 -7.76 0.21
CA GLN A 205 -0.97 -6.94 0.57
C GLN A 205 -0.72 -6.92 2.08
N TRP A 206 -1.69 -7.37 2.87
CA TRP A 206 -1.67 -7.35 4.34
C TRP A 206 -1.99 -8.72 4.90
N SER A 207 -1.39 -9.05 6.05
CA SER A 207 -1.75 -10.27 6.77
C SER A 207 -3.15 -10.17 7.36
N PHE A 208 -3.93 -11.22 7.25
CA PHE A 208 -5.22 -11.36 7.93
C PHE A 208 -5.48 -12.83 8.29
N THR A 209 -6.46 -13.04 9.16
CA THR A 209 -6.88 -14.37 9.59
C THR A 209 -8.34 -14.61 9.23
N CYS A 210 -8.68 -15.86 8.95
CA CYS A 210 -10.06 -16.28 8.86
C CYS A 210 -10.29 -17.55 9.68
N LYS A 211 -11.53 -17.73 10.15
CA LYS A 211 -11.95 -18.97 10.81
C LYS A 211 -12.43 -19.97 9.79
N VAL A 212 -12.09 -21.20 10.04
CA VAL A 212 -12.58 -22.37 9.30
C VAL A 212 -13.24 -23.34 10.26
N ALA A 213 -14.20 -24.06 9.79
CA ALA A 213 -14.89 -25.10 10.57
C ALA A 213 -15.15 -26.32 9.71
N ILE A 214 -15.30 -27.46 10.36
CA ILE A 214 -15.85 -28.65 9.69
C ILE A 214 -17.32 -28.40 9.37
N ASP A 215 -17.71 -28.56 8.12
CA ASP A 215 -19.11 -28.56 7.72
C ASP A 215 -19.73 -29.93 8.02
N GLU A 216 -20.46 -30.00 9.12
CA GLU A 216 -21.10 -31.23 9.56
C GLU A 216 -22.16 -31.73 8.58
N ALA A 217 -22.77 -30.82 7.81
CA ALA A 217 -23.84 -31.22 6.85
C ALA A 217 -23.30 -32.01 5.68
N THR A 218 -22.05 -31.76 5.26
CA THR A 218 -21.40 -32.48 4.15
C THR A 218 -20.35 -33.49 4.61
N THR A 219 -20.07 -33.56 5.92
CA THR A 219 -19.10 -34.51 6.50
C THR A 219 -19.73 -35.83 6.83
N THR A 220 -19.20 -36.89 6.26
CA THR A 220 -19.63 -38.29 6.53
C THR A 220 -18.60 -39.09 7.35
N LEU A 221 -17.35 -38.62 7.42
CA LEU A 221 -16.29 -39.18 8.27
C LEU A 221 -16.39 -38.62 9.67
N GLN A 222 -16.95 -39.38 10.61
CA GLN A 222 -17.08 -38.94 12.00
C GLN A 222 -15.73 -38.78 12.68
N GLY A 223 -15.61 -37.73 13.51
CA GLY A 223 -14.44 -37.45 14.31
C GLY A 223 -13.29 -36.78 13.54
N ALA A 224 -13.52 -36.35 12.30
CA ALA A 224 -12.61 -35.46 11.62
C ALA A 224 -12.50 -34.15 12.38
N THR A 225 -11.28 -33.61 12.52
CA THR A 225 -11.01 -32.34 13.21
C THR A 225 -10.03 -31.49 12.42
N LEU A 226 -10.09 -30.19 12.58
CA LEU A 226 -9.05 -29.27 12.10
C LEU A 226 -7.89 -29.24 13.07
N ALA A 227 -6.65 -29.14 12.57
CA ALA A 227 -5.48 -28.89 13.41
C ALA A 227 -5.51 -27.47 14.02
N SER A 228 -6.11 -26.52 13.31
CA SER A 228 -6.42 -25.17 13.77
C SER A 228 -7.72 -24.71 13.12
N ASP A 229 -8.55 -23.99 13.86
CA ASP A 229 -9.75 -23.33 13.34
C ASP A 229 -9.45 -21.93 12.79
N ILE A 230 -8.17 -21.49 12.87
CA ILE A 230 -7.70 -20.23 12.34
C ILE A 230 -6.67 -20.49 11.25
N ILE A 231 -6.89 -19.87 10.11
CA ILE A 231 -5.95 -19.82 8.99
C ILE A 231 -5.43 -18.38 8.85
N SER A 232 -4.11 -18.25 8.75
CA SER A 232 -3.45 -16.96 8.50
C SER A 232 -3.03 -16.87 7.03
N PHE A 233 -3.30 -15.72 6.42
CA PHE A 233 -2.78 -15.32 5.13
C PHE A 233 -1.77 -14.21 5.36
N GLU A 234 -0.52 -14.47 5.06
CA GLU A 234 0.53 -13.46 4.95
C GLU A 234 0.42 -12.76 3.58
N PRO A 235 1.14 -11.63 3.35
CA PRO A 235 1.18 -11.02 2.03
C PRO A 235 1.49 -12.04 0.93
N GLY A 236 0.63 -12.09 -0.08
CA GLY A 236 0.55 -13.14 -1.08
C GLY A 236 -0.88 -13.64 -1.22
N ASN A 237 -1.11 -14.83 -1.71
CA ASN A 237 -2.49 -15.32 -1.89
C ASN A 237 -2.70 -16.78 -1.48
N THR A 238 -1.74 -17.40 -0.79
CA THR A 238 -1.79 -18.81 -0.43
C THR A 238 -1.66 -19.05 1.07
N SER A 239 -2.36 -20.05 1.56
CA SER A 239 -2.25 -20.58 2.91
C SER A 239 -2.56 -22.08 2.89
N SER A 240 -2.65 -22.73 4.06
CA SER A 240 -2.99 -24.13 4.15
C SER A 240 -3.88 -24.42 5.36
N VAL A 241 -4.72 -25.44 5.22
CA VAL A 241 -5.48 -26.03 6.32
C VAL A 241 -5.10 -27.49 6.50
N GLN A 242 -5.01 -27.95 7.73
CA GLN A 242 -4.73 -29.34 8.07
C GLN A 242 -5.95 -29.97 8.72
N VAL A 243 -6.34 -31.12 8.17
CA VAL A 243 -7.47 -31.92 8.63
C VAL A 243 -6.94 -33.24 9.19
N ASN A 244 -7.25 -33.52 10.43
CA ASN A 244 -6.94 -34.77 11.10
C ASN A 244 -8.10 -35.75 10.93
N ILE A 245 -7.85 -36.86 10.31
CA ILE A 245 -8.80 -37.95 10.11
C ILE A 245 -8.47 -39.07 11.10
N PRO A 246 -9.39 -39.40 12.01
CA PRO A 246 -9.19 -40.50 12.95
C PRO A 246 -9.23 -41.86 12.24
N LYS A 247 -8.98 -42.93 12.99
CA LYS A 247 -9.20 -44.30 12.50
C LYS A 247 -10.64 -44.47 12.00
N PHE A 248 -10.79 -45.04 10.82
CA PHE A 248 -12.10 -45.32 10.20
C PHE A 248 -12.21 -46.73 9.66
N THR A 249 -13.45 -47.19 9.46
CA THR A 249 -13.76 -48.53 8.91
C THR A 249 -14.44 -48.43 7.56
N GLN A 250 -14.87 -47.25 7.15
CA GLN A 250 -15.51 -47.01 5.86
C GLN A 250 -14.48 -47.10 4.71
N THR A 251 -14.96 -47.39 3.51
CA THR A 251 -14.12 -47.45 2.30
C THR A 251 -13.99 -46.10 1.63
N SER A 252 -14.87 -45.15 1.93
CA SER A 252 -14.87 -43.78 1.45
C SER A 252 -15.67 -42.91 2.40
N GLY A 253 -15.38 -41.61 2.37
CA GLY A 253 -16.13 -40.60 3.12
C GLY A 253 -15.70 -39.18 2.72
N ASN A 254 -16.50 -38.19 3.12
CA ASN A 254 -16.28 -36.79 2.84
C ASN A 254 -16.01 -36.04 4.13
N VAL A 255 -15.20 -35.01 4.04
CA VAL A 255 -15.06 -33.97 5.05
C VAL A 255 -15.26 -32.62 4.37
N GLY A 256 -16.29 -31.90 4.79
CA GLY A 256 -16.54 -30.52 4.35
C GLY A 256 -15.82 -29.52 5.27
N ILE A 257 -15.33 -28.44 4.70
CA ILE A 257 -14.66 -27.35 5.41
C ILE A 257 -15.21 -26.03 4.91
#